data_832152fc70811d6810ae02cf06edddb8
#
_entry.id   832152fc70811d6810ae02cf06edddb8
#
_cell.length_a   1.000
_cell.length_b   1.000
_cell.length_c   1.000
_cell.angle_alpha   90.00
_cell.angle_beta   90.00
_cell.angle_gamma   90.00
#
_symmetry.space_group_name_H-M   'P 1'
#
loop_
_entity.id
_entity.type
_entity.pdbx_description
1 polymer ?
#
loop_
_entity_poly.entity_id
_entity_poly.type
_entity_poly.pdbx_seq_one_letter_code
_entity_poly.pdbx_strand_id
1 'polypeptide(L)'
;MANEELPDLMNAAVQQAPYALYEQLQASCPIHKMSSTGFHLVVSDRHAREVLKQPDLFISGVNPMALADGGSVDEEIIEIYQREGWLPLSSCSTTDPPRHRKVRGFLERLFTAERVRGFTPMINRVAVELLDQLGPCDDVAFVNAFAHPFPMIVIANLLGVPREDIARFKMWSDAIVEPFSMMASRERRIECARLVVEMQHYFAAMIEQRREVPTDDFISEALAYRDVDGAAFDMQELMTLITIDLLASGNETTTAAISSGMKLLIEDTEAMGAVSENPAYLPVLVEEILRLESPAQGMFRECTADTTLGDVDLCRGDLLSIRFGAANRDHERHPNANSIDLARKKPGGHLAFGMGRHVCVGAALARQELISAFTELFARYSSFQLARGRPSPSYQPSFFGRNLDEVYIQMTPRETNR
;
A
#
# COMPACT_ATOMS: atom_id res chain seq x y z
N MET A 1 -2.08 -36.18 19.59
CA MET A 1 -1.06 -35.32 18.96
C MET A 1 -1.14 -34.00 19.69
N ALA A 2 -0.05 -33.53 20.28
CA ALA A 2 -0.03 -32.25 20.97
C ALA A 2 -0.49 -31.17 19.98
N ASN A 3 -1.45 -30.33 20.40
CA ASN A 3 -1.78 -29.09 19.68
C ASN A 3 -0.50 -28.22 19.69
N GLU A 4 0.33 -28.30 18.67
CA GLU A 4 1.34 -27.26 18.45
C GLU A 4 0.56 -25.98 18.21
N GLU A 5 0.73 -25.04 19.12
CA GLU A 5 0.11 -23.72 19.01
C GLU A 5 0.64 -23.06 17.75
N LEU A 6 -0.26 -22.68 16.83
CA LEU A 6 0.12 -22.05 15.55
C LEU A 6 0.88 -20.74 15.82
N PRO A 7 1.92 -20.43 15.04
CA PRO A 7 2.63 -19.16 15.16
C PRO A 7 1.67 -17.97 15.01
N ASP A 8 1.86 -16.93 15.82
CA ASP A 8 1.02 -15.74 15.82
C ASP A 8 1.54 -14.70 14.82
N LEU A 9 0.65 -14.13 14.00
CA LEU A 9 0.99 -13.06 13.07
C LEU A 9 1.39 -11.73 13.75
N MET A 10 1.11 -11.56 15.05
CA MET A 10 1.63 -10.42 15.82
C MET A 10 3.11 -10.59 16.18
N ASN A 11 3.69 -11.76 15.96
CA ASN A 11 5.12 -11.99 16.15
C ASN A 11 5.93 -11.44 14.97
N ALA A 12 6.84 -10.50 15.24
CA ALA A 12 7.69 -9.87 14.22
C ALA A 12 8.52 -10.89 13.40
N ALA A 13 8.97 -12.00 14.02
CA ALA A 13 9.70 -13.05 13.28
C ALA A 13 8.81 -13.77 12.27
N VAL A 14 7.53 -13.99 12.60
CA VAL A 14 6.55 -14.57 11.66
C VAL A 14 6.28 -13.60 10.50
N GLN A 15 6.20 -12.31 10.78
CA GLN A 15 5.97 -11.28 9.76
C GLN A 15 7.11 -11.19 8.73
N GLN A 16 8.35 -11.59 9.07
CA GLN A 16 9.45 -11.66 8.09
C GLN A 16 9.14 -12.62 6.94
N ALA A 17 8.50 -13.77 7.22
CA ALA A 17 8.17 -14.79 6.22
C ALA A 17 6.83 -15.49 6.57
N PRO A 18 5.68 -14.82 6.44
CA PRO A 18 4.38 -15.34 6.91
C PRO A 18 3.82 -16.46 6.03
N TYR A 19 4.40 -16.72 4.88
CA TYR A 19 3.82 -17.57 3.84
C TYR A 19 3.70 -19.03 4.24
N ALA A 20 4.67 -19.59 5.00
CA ALA A 20 4.57 -20.95 5.53
C ALA A 20 3.38 -21.10 6.50
N LEU A 21 3.13 -20.09 7.35
CA LEU A 21 1.95 -20.07 8.20
C LEU A 21 0.67 -20.00 7.36
N TYR A 22 0.65 -19.15 6.32
CA TYR A 22 -0.53 -19.05 5.45
C TYR A 22 -0.85 -20.37 4.75
N GLU A 23 0.14 -21.08 4.21
CA GLU A 23 -0.05 -22.43 3.61
C GLU A 23 -0.61 -23.42 4.61
N GLN A 24 -0.07 -23.45 5.82
CA GLN A 24 -0.57 -24.32 6.89
C GLN A 24 -2.03 -24.02 7.23
N LEU A 25 -2.39 -22.73 7.35
CA LEU A 25 -3.75 -22.30 7.63
C LEU A 25 -4.70 -22.59 6.45
N GLN A 26 -4.28 -22.38 5.21
CA GLN A 26 -5.08 -22.71 4.02
C GLN A 26 -5.43 -24.20 3.98
N ALA A 27 -4.49 -25.06 4.36
CA ALA A 27 -4.71 -26.51 4.36
C ALA A 27 -5.57 -27.03 5.52
N SER A 28 -5.59 -26.33 6.68
CA SER A 28 -6.19 -26.87 7.92
C SER A 28 -7.35 -26.03 8.46
N CYS A 29 -7.26 -24.69 8.35
CA CYS A 29 -8.23 -23.76 8.95
C CYS A 29 -8.22 -22.43 8.21
N PRO A 30 -8.81 -22.35 6.99
CA PRO A 30 -8.71 -21.17 6.12
C PRO A 30 -9.40 -19.91 6.68
N ILE A 31 -10.19 -20.06 7.75
CA ILE A 31 -10.76 -18.98 8.56
C ILE A 31 -10.36 -19.25 10.00
N HIS A 32 -9.26 -18.64 10.44
CA HIS A 32 -8.61 -18.92 11.71
C HIS A 32 -8.80 -17.78 12.72
N LYS A 33 -9.34 -18.08 13.90
CA LYS A 33 -9.45 -17.11 15.00
C LYS A 33 -8.13 -17.02 15.76
N MET A 34 -7.46 -15.85 15.68
CA MET A 34 -6.24 -15.58 16.43
C MET A 34 -6.53 -15.46 17.93
N SER A 35 -5.77 -16.16 18.76
CA SER A 35 -5.91 -16.09 20.22
C SER A 35 -5.46 -14.75 20.80
N SER A 36 -4.45 -14.10 20.20
CA SER A 36 -3.88 -12.85 20.68
C SER A 36 -4.78 -11.63 20.48
N THR A 37 -5.54 -11.57 19.38
CA THR A 37 -6.34 -10.40 18.99
C THR A 37 -7.83 -10.68 18.92
N GLY A 38 -8.22 -11.95 18.84
CA GLY A 38 -9.61 -12.37 18.59
C GLY A 38 -10.07 -12.18 17.13
N PHE A 39 -9.21 -11.69 16.22
CA PHE A 39 -9.55 -11.51 14.81
C PHE A 39 -9.66 -12.85 14.09
N HIS A 40 -10.60 -12.95 13.15
CA HIS A 40 -10.68 -14.06 12.22
C HIS A 40 -9.80 -13.77 10.99
N LEU A 41 -8.69 -14.50 10.83
CA LEU A 41 -7.86 -14.43 9.62
C LEU A 41 -8.56 -15.20 8.50
N VAL A 42 -8.82 -14.54 7.38
CA VAL A 42 -9.37 -15.17 6.17
C VAL A 42 -8.21 -15.29 5.17
N VAL A 43 -7.65 -16.50 5.04
CA VAL A 43 -6.39 -16.73 4.30
C VAL A 43 -6.58 -17.37 2.92
N SER A 44 -7.75 -17.95 2.59
CA SER A 44 -7.99 -18.49 1.24
C SER A 44 -8.60 -17.49 0.29
N ASP A 45 -8.28 -17.58 -1.00
CA ASP A 45 -8.86 -16.70 -2.06
C ASP A 45 -10.39 -16.84 -2.14
N ARG A 46 -10.92 -18.06 -2.01
CA ARG A 46 -12.36 -18.32 -2.06
C ARG A 46 -13.11 -17.53 -0.99
N HIS A 47 -12.72 -17.66 0.29
CA HIS A 47 -13.44 -17.02 1.38
C HIS A 47 -13.17 -15.50 1.42
N ALA A 48 -11.96 -15.05 1.03
CA ALA A 48 -11.66 -13.63 0.86
C ALA A 48 -12.63 -12.97 -0.13
N ARG A 49 -12.84 -13.61 -1.29
CA ARG A 49 -13.80 -13.10 -2.29
C ARG A 49 -15.25 -13.17 -1.83
N GLU A 50 -15.61 -14.18 -1.05
CA GLU A 50 -16.95 -14.31 -0.47
C GLU A 50 -17.27 -13.13 0.43
N VAL A 51 -16.36 -12.78 1.35
CA VAL A 51 -16.48 -11.61 2.24
C VAL A 51 -16.55 -10.31 1.43
N LEU A 52 -15.63 -10.12 0.47
CA LEU A 52 -15.54 -8.87 -0.32
C LEU A 52 -16.74 -8.64 -1.24
N LYS A 53 -17.51 -9.67 -1.57
CA LYS A 53 -18.76 -9.56 -2.36
C LYS A 53 -19.98 -9.16 -1.54
N GLN A 54 -19.87 -9.16 -0.20
CA GLN A 54 -20.98 -8.88 0.71
C GLN A 54 -20.68 -7.65 1.58
N PRO A 55 -20.45 -6.46 0.98
CA PRO A 55 -19.96 -5.29 1.71
C PRO A 55 -20.96 -4.67 2.70
N ASP A 56 -22.22 -5.09 2.68
CA ASP A 56 -23.23 -4.65 3.64
C ASP A 56 -23.31 -5.59 4.86
N LEU A 57 -22.90 -6.85 4.69
CA LEU A 57 -22.75 -7.82 5.78
C LEU A 57 -21.37 -7.67 6.46
N PHE A 58 -20.33 -7.40 5.68
CA PHE A 58 -18.95 -7.22 6.12
C PHE A 58 -18.47 -5.80 5.83
N ILE A 59 -18.78 -4.88 6.75
CA ILE A 59 -18.51 -3.44 6.58
C ILE A 59 -17.02 -3.10 6.78
N SER A 60 -16.61 -1.94 6.24
CA SER A 60 -15.23 -1.45 6.29
C SER A 60 -14.95 -0.46 7.44
N GLY A 61 -15.94 -0.13 8.27
CA GLY A 61 -15.86 0.90 9.31
C GLY A 61 -14.87 0.65 10.45
N VAL A 62 -13.91 -0.25 10.26
CA VAL A 62 -12.88 -0.58 11.25
C VAL A 62 -11.72 0.39 11.16
N ASN A 63 -11.41 1.06 12.28
CA ASN A 63 -10.24 1.94 12.39
C ASN A 63 -9.03 1.13 12.90
N PRO A 64 -7.99 0.85 12.08
CA PRO A 64 -6.82 0.09 12.51
C PRO A 64 -6.05 0.77 13.67
N MET A 65 -6.06 2.10 13.76
CA MET A 65 -5.42 2.82 14.86
C MET A 65 -6.11 2.55 16.21
N ALA A 66 -7.45 2.45 16.21
CA ALA A 66 -8.18 2.10 17.41
C ALA A 66 -7.92 0.64 17.84
N LEU A 67 -7.66 -0.26 16.90
CA LEU A 67 -7.35 -1.66 17.21
C LEU A 67 -6.04 -1.81 17.99
N ALA A 68 -5.05 -0.97 17.72
CA ALA A 68 -3.77 -0.96 18.42
C ALA A 68 -3.89 -0.56 19.91
N ASP A 69 -4.95 0.16 20.27
CA ASP A 69 -5.23 0.67 21.62
C ASP A 69 -6.39 -0.09 22.32
N GLY A 70 -6.68 -1.30 21.87
CA GLY A 70 -7.75 -2.12 22.49
C GLY A 70 -9.16 -1.65 22.18
N GLY A 71 -9.36 -0.91 21.08
CA GLY A 71 -10.66 -0.51 20.56
C GLY A 71 -10.97 1.00 20.60
N SER A 72 -10.10 1.83 21.22
CA SER A 72 -10.23 3.29 21.22
C SER A 72 -8.90 3.94 20.86
N VAL A 73 -8.94 5.11 20.20
CA VAL A 73 -7.75 5.93 19.97
C VAL A 73 -7.34 6.62 21.27
N ASP A 74 -6.02 6.70 21.54
CA ASP A 74 -5.46 7.38 22.72
C ASP A 74 -6.01 8.82 22.85
N GLU A 75 -6.50 9.18 24.05
CA GLU A 75 -7.11 10.48 24.31
C GLU A 75 -6.14 11.63 24.06
N GLU A 76 -4.85 11.48 24.39
CA GLU A 76 -3.84 12.51 24.13
C GLU A 76 -3.66 12.76 22.62
N ILE A 77 -3.69 11.71 21.80
CA ILE A 77 -3.62 11.83 20.35
C ILE A 77 -4.86 12.59 19.82
N ILE A 78 -6.04 12.27 20.34
CA ILE A 78 -7.27 13.00 19.98
C ILE A 78 -7.16 14.47 20.37
N GLU A 79 -6.67 14.77 21.57
CA GLU A 79 -6.47 16.16 22.05
C GLU A 79 -5.50 16.94 21.17
N ILE A 80 -4.35 16.32 20.74
CA ILE A 80 -3.40 16.96 19.84
C ILE A 80 -4.09 17.39 18.54
N TYR A 81 -4.81 16.49 17.90
CA TYR A 81 -5.51 16.82 16.65
C TYR A 81 -6.62 17.88 16.84
N GLN A 82 -7.37 17.83 17.95
CA GLN A 82 -8.46 18.77 18.20
C GLN A 82 -7.97 20.18 18.52
N ARG A 83 -6.84 20.31 19.23
CA ARG A 83 -6.31 21.60 19.65
C ARG A 83 -5.37 22.22 18.63
N GLU A 84 -4.61 21.39 17.92
CA GLU A 84 -3.48 21.84 17.11
C GLU A 84 -3.68 21.62 15.62
N GLY A 85 -4.65 20.80 15.20
CA GLY A 85 -4.87 20.44 13.79
C GLY A 85 -6.30 20.04 13.49
N TRP A 86 -6.45 19.01 12.65
CA TRP A 86 -7.74 18.42 12.25
C TRP A 86 -7.72 16.93 12.55
N LEU A 87 -8.67 16.47 13.38
CA LEU A 87 -8.80 15.04 13.67
C LEU A 87 -9.06 14.27 12.36
N PRO A 88 -8.21 13.30 11.98
CA PRO A 88 -8.43 12.54 10.76
C PRO A 88 -9.76 11.79 10.81
N LEU A 89 -10.52 11.87 9.73
CA LEU A 89 -11.71 11.05 9.53
C LEU A 89 -11.30 9.67 9.00
N SER A 90 -12.24 8.71 9.03
CA SER A 90 -12.01 7.43 8.36
C SER A 90 -11.73 7.65 6.87
N SER A 91 -10.70 7.00 6.33
CA SER A 91 -10.32 7.08 4.92
C SER A 91 -11.36 6.45 4.00
N CYS A 92 -11.21 6.61 2.69
CA CYS A 92 -12.05 5.93 1.70
C CYS A 92 -12.04 4.40 1.87
N SER A 93 -10.94 3.83 2.31
CA SER A 93 -10.79 2.38 2.52
C SER A 93 -11.41 1.86 3.81
N THR A 94 -11.63 2.75 4.81
CA THR A 94 -12.14 2.41 6.16
C THR A 94 -13.47 3.07 6.47
N THR A 95 -14.21 3.52 5.48
CA THR A 95 -15.56 4.09 5.63
C THR A 95 -16.55 3.45 4.67
N ASP A 96 -17.82 3.45 5.02
CA ASP A 96 -18.93 2.94 4.20
C ASP A 96 -19.85 4.08 3.74
N PRO A 97 -20.81 3.83 2.81
CA PRO A 97 -21.79 4.82 2.41
C PRO A 97 -22.57 5.38 3.62
N PRO A 98 -22.94 6.69 3.61
CA PRO A 98 -22.90 7.61 2.45
C PRO A 98 -21.54 8.28 2.20
N ARG A 99 -20.71 8.46 3.24
CA ARG A 99 -19.43 9.18 3.15
C ARG A 99 -18.46 8.55 2.12
N HIS A 100 -18.36 7.21 2.08
CA HIS A 100 -17.60 6.51 1.07
C HIS A 100 -17.92 6.99 -0.35
N ARG A 101 -19.21 7.17 -0.70
CA ARG A 101 -19.61 7.58 -2.06
C ARG A 101 -19.07 8.97 -2.44
N LYS A 102 -19.06 9.91 -1.49
CA LYS A 102 -18.55 11.28 -1.71
C LYS A 102 -17.04 11.24 -2.05
N VAL A 103 -16.25 10.63 -1.16
CA VAL A 103 -14.79 10.55 -1.32
C VAL A 103 -14.41 9.71 -2.54
N ARG A 104 -15.04 8.54 -2.68
CA ARG A 104 -14.81 7.61 -3.80
C ARG A 104 -15.13 8.25 -5.14
N GLY A 105 -16.25 8.98 -5.24
CA GLY A 105 -16.66 9.66 -6.47
C GLY A 105 -15.68 10.73 -6.92
N PHE A 106 -15.00 11.41 -6.00
CA PHE A 106 -13.90 12.32 -6.33
C PHE A 106 -12.65 11.56 -6.80
N LEU A 107 -12.20 10.58 -6.02
CA LEU A 107 -10.98 9.83 -6.33
C LEU A 107 -11.05 9.09 -7.68
N GLU A 108 -12.22 8.54 -8.03
CA GLU A 108 -12.42 7.89 -9.33
C GLU A 108 -12.26 8.84 -10.52
N ARG A 109 -12.55 10.14 -10.35
CA ARG A 109 -12.30 11.14 -11.39
C ARG A 109 -10.81 11.44 -11.55
N LEU A 110 -10.04 11.38 -10.46
CA LEU A 110 -8.59 11.64 -10.50
C LEU A 110 -7.83 10.52 -11.23
N PHE A 111 -8.24 9.25 -11.04
CA PHE A 111 -7.46 8.08 -11.45
C PHE A 111 -8.09 7.29 -12.60
N THR A 112 -8.82 7.96 -13.51
CA THR A 112 -9.26 7.30 -14.75
C THR A 112 -8.07 6.82 -15.58
N ALA A 113 -8.26 5.76 -16.36
CA ALA A 113 -7.20 5.24 -17.22
C ALA A 113 -6.66 6.28 -18.22
N GLU A 114 -7.49 7.22 -18.67
CA GLU A 114 -7.10 8.29 -19.55
C GLU A 114 -6.18 9.30 -18.85
N ARG A 115 -6.56 9.75 -17.63
CA ARG A 115 -5.74 10.67 -16.85
C ARG A 115 -4.41 10.06 -16.47
N VAL A 116 -4.40 8.80 -16.05
CA VAL A 116 -3.15 8.09 -15.71
C VAL A 116 -2.22 8.00 -16.91
N ARG A 117 -2.75 7.72 -18.12
CA ARG A 117 -1.93 7.82 -19.34
C ARG A 117 -1.37 9.22 -19.58
N GLY A 118 -2.13 10.27 -19.25
CA GLY A 118 -1.64 11.65 -19.30
C GLY A 118 -0.49 11.93 -18.33
N PHE A 119 -0.42 11.26 -17.20
CA PHE A 119 0.65 11.38 -16.20
C PHE A 119 1.93 10.63 -16.58
N THR A 120 1.85 9.64 -17.49
CA THR A 120 3.01 8.78 -17.87
C THR A 120 4.28 9.58 -18.21
N PRO A 121 4.25 10.68 -19.01
CA PRO A 121 5.46 11.45 -19.30
C PRO A 121 6.12 12.07 -18.05
N MET A 122 5.31 12.49 -17.07
CA MET A 122 5.81 13.02 -15.80
C MET A 122 6.41 11.88 -14.95
N ILE A 123 5.71 10.75 -14.84
CA ILE A 123 6.15 9.57 -14.09
C ILE A 123 7.50 9.07 -14.63
N ASN A 124 7.64 8.93 -15.96
CA ASN A 124 8.90 8.51 -16.58
C ASN A 124 10.03 9.50 -16.30
N ARG A 125 9.79 10.82 -16.38
CA ARG A 125 10.81 11.83 -16.03
C ARG A 125 11.29 11.67 -14.60
N VAL A 126 10.40 11.45 -13.64
CA VAL A 126 10.77 11.25 -12.24
C VAL A 126 11.67 10.01 -12.10
N ALA A 127 11.34 8.90 -12.76
CA ALA A 127 12.17 7.70 -12.75
C ALA A 127 13.58 7.97 -13.32
N VAL A 128 13.64 8.63 -14.49
CA VAL A 128 14.90 9.01 -15.15
C VAL A 128 15.75 9.91 -14.25
N GLU A 129 15.16 10.97 -13.68
CA GLU A 129 15.87 11.91 -12.81
C GLU A 129 16.44 11.27 -11.56
N LEU A 130 15.70 10.33 -10.94
CA LEU A 130 16.19 9.59 -9.78
C LEU A 130 17.33 8.64 -10.16
N LEU A 131 17.22 7.93 -11.28
CA LEU A 131 18.26 7.04 -11.76
C LEU A 131 19.53 7.81 -12.19
N ASP A 132 19.40 9.03 -12.70
CA ASP A 132 20.53 9.91 -13.04
C ASP A 132 21.29 10.40 -11.80
N GLN A 133 20.63 10.44 -10.63
CA GLN A 133 21.23 10.84 -9.37
C GLN A 133 21.88 9.68 -8.61
N LEU A 134 21.67 8.43 -9.05
CA LEU A 134 22.32 7.28 -8.42
C LEU A 134 23.84 7.38 -8.58
N GLY A 135 24.55 7.14 -7.48
CA GLY A 135 26.01 7.08 -7.45
C GLY A 135 26.58 5.81 -8.07
N PRO A 136 27.75 5.36 -7.63
CA PRO A 136 28.34 4.09 -8.08
C PRO A 136 27.38 2.91 -7.96
N CYS A 137 27.31 2.06 -8.98
CA CYS A 137 26.33 0.99 -9.07
C CYS A 137 26.65 -0.25 -8.19
N ASP A 138 27.74 -0.23 -7.42
CA ASP A 138 28.20 -1.38 -6.66
C ASP A 138 27.55 -1.54 -5.27
N ASP A 139 26.96 -0.47 -4.72
CA ASP A 139 26.38 -0.45 -3.38
C ASP A 139 25.30 0.63 -3.26
N VAL A 140 24.15 0.38 -3.87
CA VAL A 140 23.02 1.31 -3.89
C VAL A 140 22.03 0.94 -2.82
N ALA A 141 21.71 1.86 -1.90
CA ALA A 141 20.61 1.76 -0.95
C ALA A 141 19.30 2.00 -1.71
N PHE A 142 18.76 0.95 -2.33
CA PHE A 142 17.73 1.04 -3.37
C PHE A 142 16.40 1.61 -2.87
N VAL A 143 16.00 1.26 -1.63
CA VAL A 143 14.74 1.78 -1.07
C VAL A 143 14.85 3.29 -0.91
N ASN A 144 15.89 3.78 -0.24
CA ASN A 144 16.07 5.19 0.01
C ASN A 144 16.45 6.01 -1.23
N ALA A 145 17.21 5.42 -2.16
CA ALA A 145 17.69 6.14 -3.33
C ALA A 145 16.69 6.18 -4.50
N PHE A 146 15.78 5.19 -4.57
CA PHE A 146 14.87 5.08 -5.71
C PHE A 146 13.43 4.70 -5.32
N ALA A 147 13.22 3.54 -4.64
CA ALA A 147 11.88 2.98 -4.49
C ALA A 147 10.95 3.89 -3.66
N HIS A 148 11.47 4.54 -2.60
CA HIS A 148 10.70 5.46 -1.75
C HIS A 148 10.51 6.85 -2.38
N PRO A 149 11.55 7.57 -2.88
CA PRO A 149 11.35 8.90 -3.45
C PRO A 149 10.53 8.90 -4.74
N PHE A 150 10.49 7.81 -5.49
CA PHE A 150 9.81 7.77 -6.78
C PHE A 150 8.29 8.02 -6.65
N PRO A 151 7.48 7.20 -5.98
CA PRO A 151 6.05 7.46 -5.83
C PRO A 151 5.77 8.73 -5.01
N MET A 152 6.64 9.07 -4.05
CA MET A 152 6.54 10.30 -3.28
C MET A 152 6.57 11.54 -4.17
N ILE A 153 7.53 11.63 -5.09
CA ILE A 153 7.64 12.74 -6.04
C ILE A 153 6.46 12.74 -7.00
N VAL A 154 5.99 11.58 -7.45
CA VAL A 154 4.82 11.49 -8.33
C VAL A 154 3.59 12.08 -7.66
N ILE A 155 3.24 11.63 -6.44
CA ILE A 155 2.06 12.15 -5.74
C ILE A 155 2.22 13.62 -5.34
N ALA A 156 3.41 14.06 -4.96
CA ALA A 156 3.72 15.47 -4.67
C ALA A 156 3.47 16.36 -5.90
N ASN A 157 3.91 15.94 -7.10
CA ASN A 157 3.62 16.66 -8.35
C ASN A 157 2.12 16.74 -8.62
N LEU A 158 1.34 15.67 -8.39
CA LEU A 158 -0.11 15.66 -8.59
C LEU A 158 -0.85 16.57 -7.59
N LEU A 159 -0.30 16.72 -6.38
CA LEU A 159 -0.79 17.64 -5.36
C LEU A 159 -0.33 19.10 -5.56
N GLY A 160 0.53 19.36 -6.53
CA GLY A 160 1.10 20.69 -6.78
C GLY A 160 2.10 21.16 -5.72
N VAL A 161 2.80 20.23 -5.06
CA VAL A 161 3.80 20.51 -4.04
C VAL A 161 5.11 20.98 -4.69
N PRO A 162 5.72 22.08 -4.22
CA PRO A 162 7.04 22.52 -4.66
C PRO A 162 8.13 21.44 -4.41
N ARG A 163 9.06 21.33 -5.34
CA ARG A 163 10.08 20.26 -5.32
C ARG A 163 11.04 20.36 -4.12
N GLU A 164 11.32 21.56 -3.66
CA GLU A 164 12.14 21.88 -2.49
C GLU A 164 11.56 21.35 -1.18
N ASP A 165 10.25 21.13 -1.11
CA ASP A 165 9.56 20.66 0.08
C ASP A 165 9.50 19.13 0.19
N ILE A 166 9.82 18.39 -0.89
CA ILE A 166 9.64 16.93 -0.98
C ILE A 166 10.42 16.18 0.14
N ALA A 167 11.59 16.69 0.55
CA ALA A 167 12.37 16.06 1.62
C ALA A 167 11.62 15.97 2.97
N ARG A 168 10.69 16.91 3.25
CA ARG A 168 9.86 16.89 4.47
C ARG A 168 8.76 15.84 4.39
N PHE A 169 8.32 15.53 3.18
CA PHE A 169 7.20 14.61 2.94
C PHE A 169 7.50 13.18 3.35
N LYS A 170 8.78 12.73 3.29
CA LYS A 170 9.17 11.42 3.78
C LYS A 170 8.81 11.26 5.26
N MET A 171 9.25 12.19 6.09
CA MET A 171 9.00 12.16 7.53
C MET A 171 7.50 12.19 7.86
N TRP A 172 6.72 12.99 7.13
CA TRP A 172 5.28 13.09 7.32
C TRP A 172 4.54 11.83 6.85
N SER A 173 4.94 11.25 5.71
CA SER A 173 4.35 10.02 5.19
C SER A 173 4.60 8.84 6.13
N ASP A 174 5.84 8.68 6.60
CA ASP A 174 6.20 7.67 7.60
C ASP A 174 5.33 7.82 8.86
N ALA A 175 5.16 9.06 9.36
CA ALA A 175 4.36 9.35 10.54
C ALA A 175 2.86 9.03 10.39
N ILE A 176 2.30 9.08 9.18
CA ILE A 176 0.92 8.63 8.93
C ILE A 176 0.81 7.12 8.98
N VAL A 177 1.77 6.41 8.37
CA VAL A 177 1.65 4.98 8.10
C VAL A 177 2.11 4.13 9.29
N GLU A 178 3.12 4.57 10.03
CA GLU A 178 3.69 3.80 11.14
C GLU A 178 2.65 3.38 12.21
N PRO A 179 1.68 4.21 12.62
CA PRO A 179 0.62 3.78 13.54
C PRO A 179 -0.25 2.63 13.02
N PHE A 180 -0.42 2.50 11.69
CA PHE A 180 -1.18 1.38 11.09
C PHE A 180 -0.46 0.05 11.19
N SER A 181 0.85 0.04 11.49
CA SER A 181 1.61 -1.20 11.69
C SER A 181 1.08 -2.04 12.85
N MET A 182 0.38 -1.41 13.81
CA MET A 182 -0.01 -1.95 15.12
C MET A 182 1.18 -2.32 16.00
N MET A 183 2.40 -1.89 15.65
CA MET A 183 3.66 -2.22 16.34
C MET A 183 4.34 -0.99 16.97
N ALA A 184 3.87 0.22 16.64
CA ALA A 184 4.42 1.47 17.17
C ALA A 184 4.09 1.66 18.67
N SER A 185 5.09 2.11 19.48
CA SER A 185 4.85 2.44 20.88
C SER A 185 3.90 3.63 21.03
N ARG A 186 3.30 3.79 22.23
CA ARG A 186 2.42 4.93 22.51
C ARG A 186 3.12 6.26 22.28
N GLU A 187 4.35 6.41 22.80
CA GLU A 187 5.17 7.63 22.66
C GLU A 187 5.43 7.96 21.19
N ARG A 188 5.73 6.93 20.39
CA ARG A 188 5.96 7.09 18.95
C ARG A 188 4.68 7.51 18.23
N ARG A 189 3.52 6.95 18.57
CA ARG A 189 2.24 7.38 17.98
C ARG A 189 1.89 8.84 18.30
N ILE A 190 2.20 9.30 19.51
CA ILE A 190 2.05 10.72 19.90
C ILE A 190 2.99 11.61 19.06
N GLU A 191 4.24 11.21 18.88
CA GLU A 191 5.18 11.92 18.00
C GLU A 191 4.67 11.98 16.56
N CYS A 192 4.19 10.85 16.03
CA CYS A 192 3.57 10.78 14.71
C CYS A 192 2.38 11.74 14.57
N ALA A 193 1.51 11.83 15.58
CA ALA A 193 0.38 12.75 15.55
C ALA A 193 0.82 14.21 15.40
N ARG A 194 1.88 14.64 16.11
CA ARG A 194 2.44 15.99 15.97
C ARG A 194 3.04 16.26 14.60
N LEU A 195 3.74 15.28 14.01
CA LEU A 195 4.27 15.38 12.65
C LEU A 195 3.14 15.48 11.62
N VAL A 196 2.06 14.73 11.81
CA VAL A 196 0.88 14.84 10.94
C VAL A 196 0.20 16.20 11.08
N VAL A 197 0.12 16.77 12.28
CA VAL A 197 -0.40 18.14 12.47
C VAL A 197 0.48 19.18 11.76
N GLU A 198 1.81 19.06 11.82
CA GLU A 198 2.72 19.93 11.05
C GLU A 198 2.42 19.87 9.55
N MET A 199 2.23 18.66 9.00
CA MET A 199 1.85 18.47 7.60
C MET A 199 0.47 19.06 7.30
N GLN A 200 -0.51 18.91 8.18
CA GLN A 200 -1.84 19.49 8.01
C GLN A 200 -1.78 21.03 7.89
N HIS A 201 -0.95 21.69 8.69
CA HIS A 201 -0.75 23.15 8.56
C HIS A 201 -0.10 23.54 7.24
N TYR A 202 0.84 22.74 6.74
CA TYR A 202 1.43 22.95 5.42
C TYR A 202 0.35 22.89 4.33
N PHE A 203 -0.50 21.85 4.33
CA PHE A 203 -1.58 21.74 3.34
C PHE A 203 -2.69 22.76 3.56
N ALA A 204 -2.97 23.20 4.79
CA ALA A 204 -3.93 24.27 5.03
C ALA A 204 -3.51 25.55 4.34
N ALA A 205 -2.23 25.91 4.40
CA ALA A 205 -1.70 27.08 3.67
C ALA A 205 -1.83 26.92 2.15
N MET A 206 -1.54 25.74 1.61
CA MET A 206 -1.73 25.46 0.17
C MET A 206 -3.20 25.53 -0.23
N ILE A 207 -4.12 25.00 0.56
CA ILE A 207 -5.57 25.04 0.31
C ILE A 207 -6.04 26.50 0.21
N GLU A 208 -5.62 27.37 1.14
CA GLU A 208 -6.02 28.79 1.08
C GLU A 208 -5.44 29.48 -0.17
N GLN A 209 -4.19 29.20 -0.54
CA GLN A 209 -3.63 29.71 -1.80
C GLN A 209 -4.43 29.25 -3.03
N ARG A 210 -4.87 27.97 -3.07
CA ARG A 210 -5.66 27.42 -4.18
C ARG A 210 -7.10 27.95 -4.22
N ARG A 211 -7.65 28.38 -3.07
CA ARG A 211 -8.94 29.11 -3.02
C ARG A 211 -8.84 30.46 -3.73
N GLU A 212 -7.74 31.18 -3.54
CA GLU A 212 -7.50 32.48 -4.17
C GLU A 212 -7.09 32.32 -5.64
N VAL A 213 -6.14 31.42 -5.92
CA VAL A 213 -5.56 31.19 -7.25
C VAL A 213 -5.54 29.69 -7.55
N PRO A 214 -6.60 29.14 -8.15
CA PRO A 214 -6.62 27.74 -8.58
C PRO A 214 -5.52 27.41 -9.57
N THR A 215 -4.95 26.21 -9.46
CA THR A 215 -3.92 25.68 -10.37
C THR A 215 -4.36 24.31 -10.91
N ASP A 216 -3.58 23.74 -11.84
CA ASP A 216 -3.85 22.41 -12.39
C ASP A 216 -3.25 21.33 -11.45
N ASP A 217 -3.90 21.15 -10.28
CA ASP A 217 -3.52 20.17 -9.27
C ASP A 217 -4.72 19.55 -8.54
N PHE A 218 -4.49 18.45 -7.84
CA PHE A 218 -5.56 17.71 -7.14
C PHE A 218 -6.19 18.50 -6.00
N ILE A 219 -5.48 19.45 -5.38
CA ILE A 219 -6.03 20.32 -4.32
C ILE A 219 -7.06 21.26 -4.93
N SER A 220 -6.75 21.90 -6.04
CA SER A 220 -7.70 22.78 -6.77
C SER A 220 -8.93 22.02 -7.25
N GLU A 221 -8.74 20.80 -7.75
CA GLU A 221 -9.85 19.92 -8.15
C GLU A 221 -10.73 19.53 -6.97
N ALA A 222 -10.14 19.20 -5.78
CA ALA A 222 -10.89 18.88 -4.58
C ALA A 222 -11.73 20.06 -4.09
N LEU A 223 -11.20 21.28 -4.16
CA LEU A 223 -11.93 22.50 -3.80
C LEU A 223 -13.12 22.78 -4.74
N ALA A 224 -12.95 22.47 -6.03
CA ALA A 224 -14.01 22.62 -7.02
C ALA A 224 -15.06 21.50 -6.99
N TYR A 225 -14.74 20.34 -6.39
CA TYR A 225 -15.61 19.18 -6.41
C TYR A 225 -16.91 19.41 -5.64
N ARG A 226 -17.99 18.87 -6.22
CA ARG A 226 -19.29 18.74 -5.56
C ARG A 226 -19.77 17.30 -5.78
N ASP A 227 -20.26 16.69 -4.73
CA ASP A 227 -20.86 15.36 -4.81
C ASP A 227 -22.24 15.38 -5.47
N VAL A 228 -22.93 14.24 -5.50
CA VAL A 228 -24.25 14.10 -6.13
C VAL A 228 -25.34 14.95 -5.46
N ASP A 229 -25.15 15.35 -4.21
CA ASP A 229 -26.06 16.18 -3.43
C ASP A 229 -25.62 17.66 -3.45
N GLY A 230 -24.57 18.01 -4.19
CA GLY A 230 -24.00 19.35 -4.29
C GLY A 230 -23.09 19.75 -3.14
N ALA A 231 -22.73 18.83 -2.23
CA ALA A 231 -21.88 19.13 -1.09
C ALA A 231 -20.39 19.18 -1.48
N ALA A 232 -19.71 20.24 -1.00
CA ALA A 232 -18.26 20.36 -1.07
C ALA A 232 -17.58 19.57 0.05
N PHE A 233 -16.27 19.37 -0.07
CA PHE A 233 -15.45 18.93 1.08
C PHE A 233 -15.27 20.10 2.05
N ASP A 234 -15.41 19.81 3.35
CA ASP A 234 -14.96 20.71 4.41
C ASP A 234 -13.45 20.57 4.65
N MET A 235 -12.88 21.38 5.55
CA MET A 235 -11.45 21.38 5.83
C MET A 235 -10.95 20.04 6.40
N GLN A 236 -11.72 19.42 7.28
CA GLN A 236 -11.37 18.14 7.89
C GLN A 236 -11.39 17.00 6.85
N GLU A 237 -12.38 17.02 5.96
CA GLU A 237 -12.46 16.09 4.84
C GLU A 237 -11.29 16.29 3.86
N LEU A 238 -10.92 17.55 3.53
CA LEU A 238 -9.78 17.86 2.68
C LEU A 238 -8.47 17.38 3.30
N MET A 239 -8.27 17.60 4.61
CA MET A 239 -7.08 17.10 5.30
C MET A 239 -6.97 15.58 5.23
N THR A 240 -8.05 14.85 5.51
CA THR A 240 -8.06 13.39 5.41
C THR A 240 -7.81 12.92 3.98
N LEU A 241 -8.47 13.54 3.00
CA LEU A 241 -8.32 13.22 1.58
C LEU A 241 -6.86 13.38 1.12
N ILE A 242 -6.24 14.52 1.44
CA ILE A 242 -4.88 14.84 0.97
C ILE A 242 -3.84 13.99 1.71
N THR A 243 -3.93 13.90 3.03
CA THR A 243 -2.88 13.27 3.84
C THR A 243 -2.96 11.76 3.84
N ILE A 244 -4.16 11.18 3.93
CA ILE A 244 -4.36 9.73 4.05
C ILE A 244 -4.71 9.11 2.70
N ASP A 245 -5.78 9.59 2.04
CA ASP A 245 -6.29 8.93 0.83
C ASP A 245 -5.39 9.13 -0.40
N LEU A 246 -4.65 10.25 -0.50
CA LEU A 246 -3.74 10.54 -1.60
C LEU A 246 -2.28 10.28 -1.23
N LEU A 247 -1.73 11.00 -0.24
CA LEU A 247 -0.30 10.96 0.05
C LEU A 247 0.14 9.61 0.62
N ALA A 248 -0.39 9.22 1.78
CA ALA A 248 0.04 7.99 2.45
C ALA A 248 -0.30 6.74 1.62
N SER A 249 -1.53 6.65 1.11
CA SER A 249 -1.98 5.49 0.32
C SER A 249 -1.25 5.35 -1.01
N GLY A 250 -0.83 6.46 -1.64
CA GLY A 250 -0.15 6.47 -2.94
C GLY A 250 1.35 6.19 -2.85
N ASN A 251 1.99 6.51 -1.72
CA ASN A 251 3.43 6.39 -1.56
C ASN A 251 3.87 5.01 -1.04
N GLU A 252 3.47 4.65 0.17
CA GLU A 252 4.01 3.48 0.88
C GLU A 252 3.78 2.16 0.15
N THR A 253 2.59 1.97 -0.40
CA THR A 253 2.26 0.72 -1.10
C THR A 253 3.05 0.55 -2.39
N THR A 254 3.29 1.62 -3.13
CA THR A 254 4.09 1.59 -4.36
C THR A 254 5.57 1.40 -4.04
N THR A 255 6.09 2.06 -2.99
CA THR A 255 7.44 1.82 -2.46
C THR A 255 7.66 0.35 -2.12
N ALA A 256 6.71 -0.25 -1.37
CA ALA A 256 6.77 -1.67 -1.00
C ALA A 256 6.76 -2.58 -2.23
N ALA A 257 5.93 -2.28 -3.24
CA ALA A 257 5.87 -3.07 -4.47
C ALA A 257 7.17 -2.99 -5.29
N ILE A 258 7.78 -1.80 -5.42
CA ILE A 258 9.04 -1.62 -6.16
C ILE A 258 10.18 -2.33 -5.43
N SER A 259 10.32 -2.12 -4.12
CA SER A 259 11.41 -2.70 -3.33
C SER A 259 11.31 -4.23 -3.24
N SER A 260 10.11 -4.76 -2.96
CA SER A 260 9.88 -6.21 -2.94
C SER A 260 10.00 -6.84 -4.34
N GLY A 261 9.59 -6.11 -5.39
CA GLY A 261 9.77 -6.54 -6.77
C GLY A 261 11.24 -6.67 -7.15
N MET A 262 12.09 -5.73 -6.73
CA MET A 262 13.54 -5.83 -6.92
C MET A 262 14.11 -7.04 -6.18
N LYS A 263 13.70 -7.26 -4.92
CA LYS A 263 14.11 -8.45 -4.15
C LYS A 263 13.72 -9.75 -4.86
N LEU A 264 12.47 -9.87 -5.32
CA LEU A 264 11.98 -11.04 -6.05
C LEU A 264 12.80 -11.31 -7.33
N LEU A 265 13.13 -10.27 -8.09
CA LEU A 265 13.94 -10.40 -9.30
C LEU A 265 15.39 -10.85 -9.00
N ILE A 266 15.97 -10.37 -7.90
CA ILE A 266 17.30 -10.81 -7.46
C ILE A 266 17.28 -12.30 -7.05
N GLU A 267 16.18 -12.76 -6.45
CA GLU A 267 16.00 -14.16 -6.04
C GLU A 267 15.64 -15.09 -7.22
N ASP A 268 14.99 -14.56 -8.25
CA ASP A 268 14.60 -15.28 -9.48
C ASP A 268 15.36 -14.73 -10.70
N THR A 269 16.59 -15.20 -10.86
CA THR A 269 17.49 -14.75 -11.95
C THR A 269 17.00 -15.16 -13.34
N GLU A 270 16.17 -16.21 -13.47
CA GLU A 270 15.55 -16.62 -14.73
C GLU A 270 14.50 -15.60 -15.16
N ALA A 271 13.58 -15.24 -14.27
CA ALA A 271 12.59 -14.20 -14.53
C ALA A 271 13.25 -12.84 -14.82
N MET A 272 14.29 -12.47 -14.05
CA MET A 272 15.07 -11.26 -14.30
C MET A 272 15.69 -11.24 -15.69
N GLY A 273 16.34 -12.33 -16.10
CA GLY A 273 16.93 -12.48 -17.42
C GLY A 273 15.90 -12.37 -18.55
N ALA A 274 14.78 -13.09 -18.41
CA ALA A 274 13.70 -13.07 -19.39
C ALA A 274 13.13 -11.64 -19.60
N VAL A 275 12.90 -10.89 -18.53
CA VAL A 275 12.40 -9.49 -18.62
C VAL A 275 13.48 -8.55 -19.17
N SER A 276 14.75 -8.76 -18.81
CA SER A 276 15.87 -7.99 -19.33
C SER A 276 16.03 -8.13 -20.84
N GLU A 277 15.79 -9.34 -21.38
CA GLU A 277 15.84 -9.62 -22.82
C GLU A 277 14.58 -9.18 -23.54
N ASN A 278 13.40 -9.31 -22.91
CA ASN A 278 12.13 -8.98 -23.52
C ASN A 278 11.25 -8.14 -22.60
N PRO A 279 11.29 -6.80 -22.70
CA PRO A 279 10.47 -5.88 -21.90
C PRO A 279 8.94 -6.07 -22.05
N ALA A 280 8.47 -6.83 -23.04
CA ALA A 280 7.05 -7.15 -23.17
C ALA A 280 6.49 -7.97 -21.98
N TYR A 281 7.37 -8.59 -21.19
CA TYR A 281 6.98 -9.26 -19.94
C TYR A 281 6.69 -8.30 -18.77
N LEU A 282 7.09 -7.02 -18.83
CA LEU A 282 6.93 -6.07 -17.73
C LEU A 282 5.48 -5.97 -17.19
N PRO A 283 4.44 -5.90 -18.02
CA PRO A 283 3.07 -5.87 -17.50
C PRO A 283 2.70 -7.12 -16.69
N VAL A 284 3.17 -8.29 -17.10
CA VAL A 284 2.91 -9.55 -16.36
C VAL A 284 3.77 -9.60 -15.10
N LEU A 285 5.03 -9.20 -15.17
CA LEU A 285 5.92 -9.10 -14.01
C LEU A 285 5.32 -8.22 -12.91
N VAL A 286 4.81 -7.05 -13.26
CA VAL A 286 4.18 -6.11 -12.30
C VAL A 286 3.01 -6.78 -11.58
N GLU A 287 2.15 -7.50 -12.27
CA GLU A 287 1.04 -8.22 -11.63
C GLU A 287 1.57 -9.39 -10.75
N GLU A 288 2.63 -10.09 -11.14
CA GLU A 288 3.24 -11.14 -10.32
C GLU A 288 3.93 -10.59 -9.07
N ILE A 289 4.60 -9.44 -9.16
CA ILE A 289 5.14 -8.74 -7.99
C ILE A 289 4.02 -8.40 -7.01
N LEU A 290 2.94 -7.77 -7.49
CA LEU A 290 1.78 -7.41 -6.67
C LEU A 290 1.11 -8.63 -6.05
N ARG A 291 1.02 -9.73 -6.80
CA ARG A 291 0.45 -10.98 -6.30
C ARG A 291 1.32 -11.60 -5.20
N LEU A 292 2.62 -11.75 -5.45
CA LEU A 292 3.55 -12.44 -4.55
C LEU A 292 3.85 -11.66 -3.28
N GLU A 293 4.04 -10.36 -3.39
CA GLU A 293 4.43 -9.47 -2.27
C GLU A 293 3.39 -8.35 -2.10
N SER A 294 2.12 -8.73 -1.95
CA SER A 294 1.02 -7.77 -1.75
C SER A 294 1.40 -6.67 -0.75
N PRO A 295 1.57 -5.40 -1.16
CA PRO A 295 2.02 -4.33 -0.28
C PRO A 295 1.14 -4.14 0.95
N ALA A 296 -0.17 -4.09 0.76
CA ALA A 296 -1.15 -4.25 1.83
C ALA A 296 -1.42 -5.75 2.01
N GLN A 297 -0.99 -6.30 3.14
CA GLN A 297 -1.14 -7.73 3.43
C GLN A 297 -2.59 -8.13 3.69
N GLY A 298 -3.44 -7.19 4.03
CA GLY A 298 -4.86 -7.44 4.23
C GLY A 298 -5.66 -6.19 4.59
N MET A 299 -6.96 -6.37 4.72
CA MET A 299 -7.90 -5.34 5.15
C MET A 299 -8.87 -5.92 6.18
N PHE A 300 -9.34 -5.05 7.07
CA PHE A 300 -10.32 -5.44 8.08
C PHE A 300 -11.75 -5.35 7.56
N ARG A 301 -12.60 -6.19 8.12
CA ARG A 301 -14.07 -6.13 8.01
C ARG A 301 -14.69 -6.44 9.35
N GLU A 302 -15.87 -5.89 9.59
CA GLU A 302 -16.70 -6.17 10.76
C GLU A 302 -18.01 -6.81 10.32
N CYS A 303 -18.45 -7.86 11.02
CA CYS A 303 -19.73 -8.50 10.78
C CYS A 303 -20.88 -7.63 11.34
N THR A 304 -21.86 -7.31 10.50
CA THR A 304 -23.05 -6.55 10.91
C THR A 304 -24.18 -7.41 11.49
N ALA A 305 -24.12 -8.73 11.28
CA ALA A 305 -25.10 -9.71 11.75
C ALA A 305 -24.44 -11.08 11.93
N ASP A 306 -25.06 -11.94 12.72
CA ASP A 306 -24.65 -13.35 12.83
C ASP A 306 -24.75 -14.01 11.46
N THR A 307 -23.72 -14.77 11.10
CA THR A 307 -23.61 -15.42 9.79
C THR A 307 -22.62 -16.58 9.86
N THR A 308 -22.50 -17.33 8.76
CA THR A 308 -21.51 -18.40 8.61
C THR A 308 -20.62 -18.09 7.40
N LEU A 309 -19.31 -18.25 7.56
CA LEU A 309 -18.34 -18.17 6.46
C LEU A 309 -17.59 -19.50 6.37
N GLY A 310 -17.72 -20.23 5.26
CA GLY A 310 -17.29 -21.62 5.20
C GLY A 310 -17.98 -22.45 6.29
N ASP A 311 -17.18 -23.09 7.17
CA ASP A 311 -17.67 -23.88 8.30
C ASP A 311 -17.55 -23.14 9.65
N VAL A 312 -17.31 -21.81 9.64
CA VAL A 312 -17.10 -21.00 10.85
C VAL A 312 -18.29 -20.09 11.08
N ASP A 313 -18.92 -20.22 12.24
CA ASP A 313 -19.96 -19.30 12.70
C ASP A 313 -19.31 -17.99 13.17
N LEU A 314 -19.83 -16.87 12.66
CA LEU A 314 -19.42 -15.51 13.00
C LEU A 314 -20.57 -14.78 13.65
N CYS A 315 -20.26 -14.05 14.72
CA CYS A 315 -21.24 -13.22 15.41
C CYS A 315 -21.18 -11.77 14.92
N ARG A 316 -22.27 -11.04 15.09
CA ARG A 316 -22.27 -9.59 14.92
C ARG A 316 -21.16 -8.95 15.77
N GLY A 317 -20.34 -8.09 15.15
CA GLY A 317 -19.20 -7.41 15.77
C GLY A 317 -17.88 -8.19 15.66
N ASP A 318 -17.90 -9.42 15.14
CA ASP A 318 -16.65 -10.14 14.87
C ASP A 318 -15.83 -9.40 13.80
N LEU A 319 -14.51 -9.28 14.07
CA LEU A 319 -13.56 -8.66 13.17
C LEU A 319 -12.83 -9.71 12.33
N LEU A 320 -12.86 -9.50 11.03
CA LEU A 320 -12.15 -10.31 10.05
C LEU A 320 -10.96 -9.54 9.51
N SER A 321 -9.80 -10.18 9.45
CA SER A 321 -8.65 -9.71 8.68
C SER A 321 -8.54 -10.55 7.40
N ILE A 322 -8.93 -9.97 6.26
CA ILE A 322 -8.82 -10.62 4.96
C ILE A 322 -7.39 -10.52 4.51
N ARG A 323 -6.66 -11.63 4.48
CA ARG A 323 -5.23 -11.68 4.20
C ARG A 323 -4.96 -11.80 2.70
N PHE A 324 -4.78 -10.65 2.02
CA PHE A 324 -4.51 -10.61 0.58
C PHE A 324 -3.21 -11.33 0.22
N GLY A 325 -2.14 -11.14 1.03
CA GLY A 325 -0.87 -11.83 0.83
C GLY A 325 -1.00 -13.35 0.89
N ALA A 326 -1.90 -13.88 1.72
CA ALA A 326 -2.24 -15.31 1.76
C ALA A 326 -3.07 -15.72 0.54
N ALA A 327 -4.20 -15.06 0.30
CA ALA A 327 -5.13 -15.38 -0.78
C ALA A 327 -4.46 -15.35 -2.16
N ASN A 328 -3.49 -14.46 -2.37
CA ASN A 328 -2.73 -14.33 -3.60
C ASN A 328 -1.68 -15.43 -3.82
N ARG A 329 -1.43 -16.24 -2.78
CA ARG A 329 -0.58 -17.43 -2.84
C ARG A 329 -1.37 -18.72 -2.60
N ASP A 330 -2.69 -18.66 -2.69
CA ASP A 330 -3.56 -19.83 -2.59
C ASP A 330 -3.38 -20.76 -3.81
N HIS A 331 -2.90 -21.97 -3.57
CA HIS A 331 -2.63 -22.98 -4.59
C HIS A 331 -3.88 -23.46 -5.32
N GLU A 332 -5.07 -23.39 -4.70
CA GLU A 332 -6.34 -23.70 -5.37
C GLU A 332 -6.67 -22.66 -6.46
N ARG A 333 -6.21 -21.43 -6.27
CA ARG A 333 -6.48 -20.31 -7.18
C ARG A 333 -5.36 -20.05 -8.17
N HIS A 334 -4.11 -20.14 -7.70
CA HIS A 334 -2.93 -19.75 -8.44
C HIS A 334 -1.98 -20.93 -8.62
N PRO A 335 -1.98 -21.60 -9.80
CA PRO A 335 -0.90 -22.54 -10.12
C PRO A 335 0.46 -21.84 -10.02
N ASN A 336 1.47 -22.54 -9.49
CA ASN A 336 2.79 -21.97 -9.18
C ASN A 336 2.69 -20.76 -8.23
N ALA A 337 1.91 -20.92 -7.13
CA ALA A 337 1.50 -19.83 -6.27
C ALA A 337 2.66 -19.05 -5.65
N ASN A 338 3.84 -19.69 -5.45
CA ASN A 338 4.99 -19.13 -4.75
C ASN A 338 6.14 -18.64 -5.64
N SER A 339 5.98 -18.70 -6.97
CA SER A 339 7.02 -18.26 -7.92
C SER A 339 6.46 -17.28 -8.95
N ILE A 340 7.35 -16.49 -9.56
CA ILE A 340 7.01 -15.63 -10.70
C ILE A 340 6.63 -16.53 -11.90
N ASP A 341 5.51 -16.23 -12.52
CA ASP A 341 5.00 -16.93 -13.72
C ASP A 341 4.72 -15.91 -14.82
N LEU A 342 5.74 -15.64 -15.64
CA LEU A 342 5.63 -14.69 -16.76
C LEU A 342 4.68 -15.16 -17.89
N ALA A 343 4.23 -16.42 -17.85
CA ALA A 343 3.26 -16.99 -18.79
C ALA A 343 1.83 -17.01 -18.24
N ARG A 344 1.58 -16.42 -17.07
CA ARG A 344 0.27 -16.43 -16.42
C ARG A 344 -0.81 -15.80 -17.28
N LYS A 345 -1.85 -16.57 -17.61
CA LYS A 345 -2.91 -16.15 -18.55
C LYS A 345 -3.80 -15.02 -18.03
N LYS A 346 -3.96 -14.89 -16.71
CA LYS A 346 -4.79 -13.85 -16.06
C LYS A 346 -4.00 -13.23 -14.90
N PRO A 347 -2.92 -12.48 -15.20
CA PRO A 347 -2.03 -11.99 -14.17
C PRO A 347 -2.75 -11.08 -13.16
N GLY A 348 -3.62 -10.18 -13.57
CA GLY A 348 -4.40 -9.28 -12.70
C GLY A 348 -5.55 -9.94 -11.92
N GLY A 349 -5.60 -11.28 -11.81
CA GLY A 349 -6.63 -12.00 -11.08
C GLY A 349 -6.44 -12.08 -9.57
N HIS A 350 -5.39 -11.46 -9.05
CA HIS A 350 -5.04 -11.40 -7.62
C HIS A 350 -5.88 -10.36 -6.84
N LEU A 351 -5.77 -10.39 -5.50
CA LEU A 351 -6.46 -9.48 -4.59
C LEU A 351 -5.56 -8.37 -4.00
N ALA A 352 -4.38 -8.10 -4.56
CA ALA A 352 -3.49 -7.06 -4.03
C ALA A 352 -4.13 -5.65 -4.04
N PHE A 353 -5.06 -5.41 -4.93
CA PHE A 353 -5.88 -4.19 -5.00
C PHE A 353 -7.27 -4.34 -4.35
N GLY A 354 -7.51 -5.43 -3.64
CA GLY A 354 -8.84 -5.76 -3.14
C GLY A 354 -9.85 -6.10 -4.24
N MET A 355 -11.14 -6.04 -3.90
CA MET A 355 -12.25 -6.31 -4.82
C MET A 355 -13.54 -5.62 -4.35
N GLY A 356 -14.49 -5.41 -5.27
CA GLY A 356 -15.83 -4.89 -4.95
C GLY A 356 -15.82 -3.40 -4.63
N ARG A 357 -16.66 -2.98 -3.65
CA ARG A 357 -16.89 -1.58 -3.27
C ARG A 357 -15.59 -0.82 -2.97
N HIS A 358 -14.63 -1.47 -2.34
CA HIS A 358 -13.35 -0.90 -1.89
C HIS A 358 -12.16 -1.33 -2.75
N VAL A 359 -12.37 -1.72 -4.02
CA VAL A 359 -11.25 -1.96 -4.94
C VAL A 359 -10.37 -0.71 -5.01
N CYS A 360 -9.06 -0.88 -5.04
CA CYS A 360 -8.12 0.25 -5.03
C CYS A 360 -8.40 1.22 -6.18
N VAL A 361 -8.67 2.47 -5.84
CA VAL A 361 -8.94 3.52 -6.83
C VAL A 361 -7.67 3.93 -7.58
N GLY A 362 -6.49 3.86 -6.92
CA GLY A 362 -5.18 4.16 -7.49
C GLY A 362 -4.54 3.02 -8.28
N ALA A 363 -5.24 1.88 -8.49
CA ALA A 363 -4.67 0.69 -9.11
C ALA A 363 -4.05 0.95 -10.51
N ALA A 364 -4.63 1.86 -11.29
CA ALA A 364 -4.10 2.23 -12.60
C ALA A 364 -2.80 3.03 -12.47
N LEU A 365 -2.73 3.98 -11.53
CA LEU A 365 -1.54 4.78 -11.25
C LEU A 365 -0.41 3.89 -10.73
N ALA A 366 -0.66 3.05 -9.72
CA ALA A 366 0.34 2.15 -9.16
C ALA A 366 0.95 1.22 -10.22
N ARG A 367 0.13 0.65 -11.11
CA ARG A 367 0.64 -0.15 -12.24
C ARG A 367 1.51 0.65 -13.17
N GLN A 368 1.10 1.87 -13.51
CA GLN A 368 1.89 2.75 -14.38
C GLN A 368 3.23 3.11 -13.75
N GLU A 369 3.24 3.42 -12.46
CA GLU A 369 4.46 3.71 -11.71
C GLU A 369 5.41 2.49 -11.71
N LEU A 370 4.91 1.30 -11.39
CA LEU A 370 5.71 0.07 -11.44
C LEU A 370 6.26 -0.22 -12.83
N ILE A 371 5.43 -0.12 -13.87
CA ILE A 371 5.86 -0.31 -15.26
C ILE A 371 6.95 0.72 -15.62
N SER A 372 6.76 1.99 -15.29
CA SER A 372 7.74 3.04 -15.57
C SER A 372 9.06 2.80 -14.82
N ALA A 373 8.99 2.48 -13.52
CA ALA A 373 10.18 2.20 -12.70
C ALA A 373 11.00 1.04 -13.27
N PHE A 374 10.39 -0.10 -13.51
CA PHE A 374 11.11 -1.27 -14.04
C PHE A 374 11.52 -1.10 -15.51
N THR A 375 10.75 -0.36 -16.33
CA THR A 375 11.17 -0.01 -17.70
C THR A 375 12.47 0.76 -17.67
N GLU A 376 12.58 1.82 -16.88
CA GLU A 376 13.77 2.66 -16.83
C GLU A 376 14.96 1.93 -16.17
N LEU A 377 14.72 1.09 -15.16
CA LEU A 377 15.73 0.24 -14.54
C LEU A 377 16.32 -0.73 -15.57
N PHE A 378 15.49 -1.50 -16.27
CA PHE A 378 15.96 -2.45 -17.28
C PHE A 378 16.48 -1.79 -18.56
N ALA A 379 16.11 -0.55 -18.87
CA ALA A 379 16.74 0.19 -19.97
C ALA A 379 18.21 0.52 -19.69
N ARG A 380 18.58 0.73 -18.42
CA ARG A 380 19.94 1.15 -18.01
C ARG A 380 20.81 0.00 -17.51
N TYR A 381 20.20 -1.02 -16.89
CA TYR A 381 20.93 -2.11 -16.24
C TYR A 381 20.47 -3.45 -16.79
N SER A 382 21.43 -4.37 -16.97
CA SER A 382 21.16 -5.72 -17.47
C SER A 382 20.86 -6.73 -16.38
N SER A 383 21.36 -6.49 -15.16
CA SER A 383 21.15 -7.37 -14.01
C SER A 383 21.29 -6.63 -12.67
N PHE A 384 20.71 -7.24 -11.63
CA PHE A 384 20.73 -6.77 -10.27
C PHE A 384 21.13 -7.92 -9.34
N GLN A 385 21.89 -7.61 -8.29
CA GLN A 385 22.25 -8.58 -7.25
C GLN A 385 22.39 -7.88 -5.89
N LEU A 386 22.34 -8.61 -4.77
CA LEU A 386 22.61 -8.02 -3.46
C LEU A 386 24.06 -7.55 -3.38
N ALA A 387 24.28 -6.37 -2.82
CA ALA A 387 25.61 -5.82 -2.60
C ALA A 387 26.37 -6.64 -1.55
N ARG A 388 27.66 -6.90 -1.79
CA ARG A 388 28.49 -7.73 -0.92
C ARG A 388 28.75 -7.04 0.44
N GLY A 389 28.69 -7.82 1.51
CA GLY A 389 29.01 -7.33 2.86
C GLY A 389 27.91 -6.46 3.50
N ARG A 390 26.75 -6.36 2.86
CA ARG A 390 25.58 -5.69 3.42
C ARG A 390 24.64 -6.68 4.10
N PRO A 391 23.83 -6.20 5.08
CA PRO A 391 22.78 -7.03 5.68
C PRO A 391 21.81 -7.59 4.63
N SER A 392 21.27 -8.78 4.89
CA SER A 392 20.15 -9.29 4.10
C SER A 392 18.93 -8.39 4.23
N PRO A 393 18.13 -8.21 3.17
CA PRO A 393 16.90 -7.44 3.25
C PRO A 393 15.97 -7.97 4.35
N SER A 394 15.42 -7.07 5.17
CA SER A 394 14.45 -7.39 6.22
C SER A 394 13.20 -6.54 6.06
N TYR A 395 12.07 -7.10 6.50
CA TYR A 395 10.79 -6.39 6.49
C TYR A 395 10.55 -5.69 7.81
N GLN A 396 10.01 -4.48 7.75
CA GLN A 396 9.54 -3.77 8.94
C GLN A 396 8.38 -4.56 9.58
N PRO A 397 8.40 -4.76 10.90
CA PRO A 397 7.29 -5.42 11.58
C PRO A 397 5.98 -4.67 11.36
N SER A 398 5.02 -5.32 10.72
CA SER A 398 3.69 -4.74 10.47
C SER A 398 2.65 -5.84 10.26
N PHE A 399 1.53 -5.72 10.95
CA PHE A 399 0.38 -6.57 10.69
C PHE A 399 -0.31 -6.22 9.37
N PHE A 400 -0.20 -4.97 8.94
CA PHE A 400 -0.93 -4.43 7.78
C PHE A 400 -0.09 -4.39 6.50
N GLY A 401 1.12 -3.83 6.57
CA GLY A 401 1.99 -3.58 5.42
C GLY A 401 3.11 -4.60 5.26
N ARG A 402 3.81 -4.54 4.13
CA ARG A 402 4.97 -5.38 3.85
C ARG A 402 6.08 -4.55 3.21
N ASN A 403 6.70 -3.73 4.03
CA ASN A 403 7.75 -2.79 3.63
C ASN A 403 9.12 -3.34 3.98
N LEU A 404 10.07 -3.28 3.04
CA LEU A 404 11.48 -3.55 3.31
C LEU A 404 12.15 -2.35 3.98
N ASP A 405 13.03 -2.60 4.95
CA ASP A 405 13.85 -1.55 5.57
C ASP A 405 14.78 -0.94 4.54
N GLU A 406 15.65 -1.76 3.96
CA GLU A 406 16.55 -1.36 2.89
C GLU A 406 16.96 -2.60 2.07
N VAL A 407 17.23 -2.39 0.81
CA VAL A 407 17.83 -3.38 -0.09
C VAL A 407 19.08 -2.76 -0.72
N TYR A 408 20.24 -3.22 -0.26
CA TYR A 408 21.51 -2.81 -0.87
C TYR A 408 21.78 -3.65 -2.10
N ILE A 409 21.86 -3.02 -3.26
CA ILE A 409 22.03 -3.72 -4.54
C ILE A 409 23.27 -3.26 -5.29
N GLN A 410 23.83 -4.19 -6.04
CA GLN A 410 24.77 -3.93 -7.13
C GLN A 410 24.01 -4.05 -8.44
N MET A 411 24.22 -3.09 -9.35
CA MET A 411 23.58 -3.02 -10.67
C MET A 411 24.63 -3.11 -11.76
N THR A 412 24.38 -3.92 -12.77
CA THR A 412 25.28 -4.06 -13.93
C THR A 412 24.79 -3.15 -15.06
N PRO A 413 25.48 -2.07 -15.41
CA PRO A 413 25.10 -1.21 -16.53
C PRO A 413 25.01 -1.99 -17.84
N ARG A 414 24.07 -1.63 -18.71
CA ARG A 414 24.06 -2.12 -20.08
C ARG A 414 25.22 -1.49 -20.86
N GLU A 415 25.88 -2.30 -21.67
CA GLU A 415 26.82 -1.76 -22.64
C GLU A 415 26.05 -0.86 -23.62
N THR A 416 26.36 0.43 -23.62
CA THR A 416 25.89 1.33 -24.67
C THR A 416 26.63 0.92 -25.97
N ASN A 417 25.89 0.28 -26.88
CA ASN A 417 26.41 0.16 -28.26
C ASN A 417 26.63 1.61 -28.77
N ARG A 418 27.91 2.02 -28.75
CA ARG A 418 28.38 3.26 -29.38
C ARG A 418 28.30 3.16 -30.89
#